data_af1855225398643982aa7784a5ea2e5b
#
_entry.id   af1855225398643982aa7784a5ea2e5b
#
_cell.length_a   1.000
_cell.length_b   1.000
_cell.length_c   1.000
_cell.angle_alpha   90.00
_cell.angle_beta   90.00
_cell.angle_gamma   90.00
#
_symmetry.space_group_name_H-M   'P 1'
#
loop_
_entity.id
_entity.type
_entity.pdbx_description
1 polymer ?
#
loop_
_entity_poly.entity_id
_entity_poly.type
_entity_poly.pdbx_seq_one_letter_code
_entity_poly.pdbx_strand_id
1 'polypeptide(L)'
;MSQERTRAHAKATSTGADCAAREPELRPAPGRKVFSAEKLLLARMMESLGNPPLDVVLWDGQEVARPGISPLARVLIRDRGALLKLIANPELGFGEMYSAERIEVQGNLVDCLEAIYRALPRTDHGQIGKMLLAPFSGSLRNTQPRARRNIHHHYDIGNDFYKLWLDREMVYTCAYFASPTMGLEEAQAAKLDYVCRKLRLAPGEAVLETGCGWGALALYMAKHYGATVKAYNISREQIAYARERARTEGLGGRVQFIEDDYRNATGEFDAFVSVGMLEHVGTDQYQALGAVIDRCLKDAGRGLIHSIGRDHPSNMTPWIERNIFPGACPPSLSQMTQIFEPFGFSVLDLENLRLHYARTLEHWLARYEDNIERVAQMFDPAFVRAWRLYLAGSLAAFRSGDMQLFQVSFARSGQNRIPWTRQYLYSS
;
A
#
# COMPACT_ATOMS: atom_id res chain seq x y z
N MET A 1 -64.67 -24.32 -10.00
CA MET A 1 -65.30 -24.04 -8.72
C MET A 1 -64.16 -23.57 -7.81
N SER A 2 -64.01 -22.31 -7.72
CA SER A 2 -64.51 -21.40 -6.68
C SER A 2 -63.57 -21.32 -5.50
N GLN A 3 -62.79 -20.25 -5.46
CA GLN A 3 -62.83 -19.14 -4.43
C GLN A 3 -62.14 -19.51 -3.12
N GLU A 4 -61.43 -18.72 -2.35
CA GLU A 4 -61.19 -17.27 -2.29
C GLU A 4 -60.17 -17.01 -1.16
N ARG A 5 -59.26 -16.02 -1.37
CA ARG A 5 -58.72 -15.04 -0.44
C ARG A 5 -58.38 -15.39 1.03
N THR A 6 -57.22 -15.04 1.53
CA THR A 6 -57.10 -13.89 2.44
C THR A 6 -55.63 -13.44 2.58
N ARG A 7 -55.40 -12.10 2.37
CA ARG A 7 -54.17 -11.35 2.65
C ARG A 7 -53.98 -11.19 4.17
N ALA A 8 -52.75 -11.38 4.63
CA ALA A 8 -52.34 -10.81 5.91
C ALA A 8 -51.02 -10.02 5.70
N HIS A 9 -51.13 -8.68 5.78
CA HIS A 9 -50.02 -7.77 5.89
C HIS A 9 -49.35 -7.92 7.28
N ALA A 10 -48.08 -8.28 7.30
CA ALA A 10 -47.25 -8.07 8.47
C ALA A 10 -46.34 -6.88 8.22
N LYS A 11 -46.60 -5.77 8.94
CA LYS A 11 -45.71 -4.60 9.04
C LYS A 11 -44.42 -5.00 9.73
N ALA A 12 -43.30 -4.96 9.03
CA ALA A 12 -41.99 -4.95 9.65
C ALA A 12 -41.66 -3.53 10.10
N THR A 13 -41.66 -3.30 11.39
CA THR A 13 -41.17 -2.09 12.01
C THR A 13 -39.65 -2.10 11.99
N SER A 14 -39.06 -1.23 11.17
CA SER A 14 -37.63 -0.93 11.17
C SER A 14 -37.29 -0.09 12.40
N THR A 15 -36.65 -0.66 13.40
CA THR A 15 -35.91 0.08 14.41
C THR A 15 -34.47 0.25 13.93
N GLY A 16 -34.24 1.29 13.12
CA GLY A 16 -32.91 1.80 12.85
C GLY A 16 -32.37 2.44 14.12
N ALA A 17 -31.42 1.81 14.77
CA ALA A 17 -30.61 2.47 15.80
C ALA A 17 -29.65 3.42 15.07
N ASP A 18 -30.01 4.69 15.05
CA ASP A 18 -29.18 5.82 14.65
C ASP A 18 -28.02 5.94 15.65
N CYS A 19 -26.89 5.33 15.35
CA CYS A 19 -25.64 5.59 16.03
C CYS A 19 -25.00 6.83 15.39
N ALA A 20 -25.66 7.97 15.59
CA ALA A 20 -25.09 9.29 15.29
C ALA A 20 -23.91 9.48 16.25
N ALA A 21 -22.69 9.25 15.75
CA ALA A 21 -21.47 9.69 16.41
C ALA A 21 -21.62 11.20 16.67
N ARG A 22 -21.62 11.59 17.95
CA ARG A 22 -21.64 13.00 18.36
C ARG A 22 -20.46 13.70 17.70
N GLU A 23 -20.74 14.65 16.80
CA GLU A 23 -19.73 15.57 16.28
C GLU A 23 -19.00 16.20 17.46
N PRO A 24 -17.65 16.20 17.47
CA PRO A 24 -16.92 16.88 18.52
C PRO A 24 -17.18 18.40 18.40
N GLU A 25 -17.89 18.97 19.40
CA GLU A 25 -18.07 20.41 19.52
C GLU A 25 -16.71 21.09 19.57
N LEU A 26 -16.43 21.93 18.58
CA LEU A 26 -15.28 22.83 18.55
C LEU A 26 -15.39 23.79 19.73
N ARG A 27 -14.70 23.52 20.84
CA ARG A 27 -14.47 24.55 21.86
C ARG A 27 -13.25 25.36 21.42
N PRO A 28 -13.43 26.66 21.08
CA PRO A 28 -12.31 27.51 20.71
C PRO A 28 -11.32 27.61 21.85
N ALA A 29 -10.02 27.46 21.54
CA ALA A 29 -8.97 27.74 22.51
C ALA A 29 -8.99 29.24 22.85
N PRO A 30 -8.90 29.64 24.12
CA PRO A 30 -9.02 31.03 24.51
C PRO A 30 -7.84 31.84 23.95
N GLY A 31 -8.15 32.84 23.12
CA GLY A 31 -7.43 34.09 23.16
C GLY A 31 -6.54 34.55 22.02
N ARG A 32 -6.39 33.86 20.86
CA ARG A 32 -5.61 34.47 19.77
C ARG A 32 -6.40 34.56 18.47
N LYS A 33 -6.71 35.81 18.03
CA LYS A 33 -7.33 36.07 16.74
C LYS A 33 -6.42 35.66 15.59
N VAL A 34 -6.99 35.12 14.51
CA VAL A 34 -6.33 34.87 13.24
C VAL A 34 -6.01 36.19 12.56
N PHE A 35 -4.80 36.35 12.02
CA PHE A 35 -4.42 37.54 11.25
C PHE A 35 -4.80 37.38 9.77
N SER A 36 -5.05 38.51 9.10
CA SER A 36 -5.33 38.53 7.66
C SER A 36 -4.20 37.87 6.83
N ALA A 37 -2.95 38.00 7.27
CA ALA A 37 -1.80 37.36 6.63
C ALA A 37 -1.84 35.84 6.69
N GLU A 38 -2.31 35.25 7.79
CA GLU A 38 -2.46 33.80 7.94
C GLU A 38 -3.50 33.23 6.98
N LYS A 39 -4.62 33.95 6.82
CA LYS A 39 -5.64 33.58 5.84
C LYS A 39 -5.14 33.67 4.40
N LEU A 40 -4.38 34.74 4.10
CA LEU A 40 -3.80 34.90 2.76
C LEU A 40 -2.80 33.77 2.45
N LEU A 41 -1.95 33.39 3.41
CA LEU A 41 -1.02 32.28 3.25
C LEU A 41 -1.76 30.93 3.05
N LEU A 42 -2.82 30.71 3.82
CA LEU A 42 -3.64 29.51 3.68
C LEU A 42 -4.34 29.49 2.31
N ALA A 43 -4.90 30.60 1.86
CA ALA A 43 -5.54 30.70 0.56
C ALA A 43 -4.55 30.41 -0.57
N ARG A 44 -3.32 30.96 -0.52
CA ARG A 44 -2.25 30.65 -1.49
C ARG A 44 -1.83 29.18 -1.46
N MET A 45 -1.78 28.58 -0.28
CA MET A 45 -1.51 27.15 -0.16
C MET A 45 -2.63 26.33 -0.83
N MET A 46 -3.90 26.66 -0.58
CA MET A 46 -5.04 26.00 -1.23
C MET A 46 -5.01 26.18 -2.76
N GLU A 47 -4.65 27.35 -3.26
CA GLU A 47 -4.43 27.58 -4.71
C GLU A 47 -3.31 26.69 -5.26
N SER A 48 -2.18 26.57 -4.55
CA SER A 48 -1.06 25.71 -4.97
C SER A 48 -1.40 24.23 -4.98
N LEU A 49 -2.35 23.80 -4.13
CA LEU A 49 -2.91 22.45 -4.12
C LEU A 49 -4.02 22.24 -5.17
N GLY A 50 -4.27 23.22 -6.07
CA GLY A 50 -5.31 23.12 -7.09
C GLY A 50 -6.74 23.37 -6.55
N ASN A 51 -6.86 24.00 -5.40
CA ASN A 51 -8.13 24.32 -4.75
C ASN A 51 -9.06 23.10 -4.59
N PRO A 52 -8.70 22.08 -3.83
CA PRO A 52 -9.59 20.95 -3.56
C PRO A 52 -10.91 21.45 -2.94
N PRO A 53 -12.04 20.74 -3.13
CA PRO A 53 -13.36 21.12 -2.61
C PRO A 53 -13.46 20.85 -1.09
N LEU A 54 -12.66 21.54 -0.31
CA LEU A 54 -12.54 21.43 1.14
C LEU A 54 -12.69 22.81 1.78
N ASP A 55 -13.31 22.85 2.96
CA ASP A 55 -13.29 24.02 3.83
C ASP A 55 -12.21 23.86 4.89
N VAL A 56 -11.50 24.94 5.19
CA VAL A 56 -10.52 24.95 6.29
C VAL A 56 -11.06 25.87 7.40
N VAL A 57 -11.20 25.31 8.60
CA VAL A 57 -11.66 26.01 9.79
C VAL A 57 -10.49 26.23 10.73
N LEU A 58 -10.25 27.47 11.11
CA LEU A 58 -9.18 27.86 12.00
C LEU A 58 -9.66 27.85 13.47
N TRP A 59 -8.72 27.88 14.41
CA TRP A 59 -8.94 27.73 15.86
C TRP A 59 -9.87 28.79 16.47
N ASP A 60 -10.13 29.91 15.79
CA ASP A 60 -11.07 30.94 16.23
C ASP A 60 -12.46 30.84 15.56
N GLY A 61 -12.69 29.73 14.82
CA GLY A 61 -13.94 29.47 14.11
C GLY A 61 -14.05 30.16 12.74
N GLN A 62 -13.02 30.87 12.29
CA GLN A 62 -13.05 31.50 10.96
C GLN A 62 -12.82 30.42 9.88
N GLU A 63 -13.66 30.48 8.85
CA GLU A 63 -13.59 29.56 7.71
C GLU A 63 -12.88 30.22 6.52
N VAL A 64 -12.04 29.42 5.85
CA VAL A 64 -11.52 29.71 4.52
C VAL A 64 -12.20 28.72 3.58
N ALA A 65 -13.34 29.14 3.07
CA ALA A 65 -14.19 28.35 2.20
C ALA A 65 -14.00 28.73 0.73
N ARG A 66 -14.28 27.80 -0.16
CA ARG A 66 -14.33 28.05 -1.61
C ARG A 66 -15.76 28.53 -1.98
N PRO A 67 -15.93 29.77 -2.49
CA PRO A 67 -17.25 30.25 -2.84
C PRO A 67 -17.93 29.39 -3.92
N GLY A 68 -19.18 29.01 -3.69
CA GLY A 68 -20.02 28.34 -4.68
C GLY A 68 -19.82 26.83 -4.86
N ILE A 69 -19.04 26.17 -3.99
CA ILE A 69 -18.86 24.71 -4.01
C ILE A 69 -19.21 24.16 -2.63
N SER A 70 -20.04 23.12 -2.59
CA SER A 70 -20.26 22.36 -1.35
C SER A 70 -19.01 21.57 -1.00
N PRO A 71 -18.46 21.71 0.22
CA PRO A 71 -17.25 21.01 0.62
C PRO A 71 -17.53 19.52 0.80
N LEU A 72 -16.57 18.68 0.38
CA LEU A 72 -16.58 17.22 0.65
C LEU A 72 -16.20 16.92 2.10
N ALA A 73 -15.37 17.75 2.70
CA ALA A 73 -14.93 17.62 4.08
C ALA A 73 -14.47 18.98 4.62
N ARG A 74 -14.39 19.08 5.94
CA ARG A 74 -13.85 20.24 6.66
C ARG A 74 -12.57 19.87 7.37
N VAL A 75 -11.50 20.64 7.18
CA VAL A 75 -10.20 20.48 7.84
C VAL A 75 -10.10 21.50 8.97
N LEU A 76 -10.08 21.03 10.20
CA LEU A 76 -10.00 21.86 11.39
C LEU A 76 -8.55 22.00 11.81
N ILE A 77 -8.04 23.22 11.89
CA ILE A 77 -6.70 23.53 12.39
C ILE A 77 -6.83 24.11 13.79
N ARG A 78 -6.32 23.41 14.81
CA ARG A 78 -6.56 23.72 16.22
C ARG A 78 -5.70 24.84 16.78
N ASP A 79 -4.59 25.17 16.13
CA ASP A 79 -3.70 26.24 16.58
C ASP A 79 -2.78 26.79 15.48
N ARG A 80 -2.18 27.96 15.76
CA ARG A 80 -1.26 28.65 14.83
C ARG A 80 -0.03 27.81 14.47
N GLY A 81 0.55 27.07 15.40
CA GLY A 81 1.73 26.25 15.13
C GLY A 81 1.44 25.13 14.14
N ALA A 82 0.23 24.54 14.20
CA ALA A 82 -0.23 23.55 13.23
C ALA A 82 -0.37 24.17 11.83
N LEU A 83 -0.97 25.37 11.74
CA LEU A 83 -1.07 26.10 10.46
C LEU A 83 0.30 26.41 9.87
N LEU A 84 1.24 26.92 10.67
CA LEU A 84 2.58 27.24 10.18
C LEU A 84 3.34 26.01 9.70
N LYS A 85 3.23 24.89 10.39
CA LYS A 85 3.82 23.61 9.94
C LYS A 85 3.20 23.11 8.64
N LEU A 86 1.88 23.22 8.52
CA LEU A 86 1.15 22.85 7.32
C LEU A 86 1.60 23.70 6.11
N ILE A 87 1.71 25.01 6.28
CA ILE A 87 2.14 25.93 5.22
C ILE A 87 3.62 25.71 4.84
N ALA A 88 4.49 25.48 5.84
CA ALA A 88 5.92 25.27 5.59
C ALA A 88 6.23 24.00 4.81
N ASN A 89 5.50 22.93 5.07
CA ASN A 89 5.61 21.66 4.35
C ASN A 89 4.25 20.92 4.42
N PRO A 90 3.37 21.09 3.45
CA PRO A 90 2.04 20.50 3.46
C PRO A 90 2.05 18.96 3.57
N GLU A 91 2.96 18.29 2.85
CA GLU A 91 3.04 16.82 2.81
C GLU A 91 3.48 16.21 4.15
N LEU A 92 4.43 16.83 4.84
CA LEU A 92 4.89 16.39 6.16
C LEU A 92 4.00 16.93 7.28
N GLY A 93 3.66 18.21 7.19
CA GLY A 93 2.93 18.94 8.22
C GLY A 93 1.52 18.41 8.44
N PHE A 94 0.80 18.05 7.38
CA PHE A 94 -0.53 17.47 7.52
C PHE A 94 -0.46 16.16 8.34
N GLY A 95 0.41 15.25 7.97
CA GLY A 95 0.52 13.97 8.66
C GLY A 95 0.98 14.09 10.11
N GLU A 96 2.00 14.93 10.39
CA GLU A 96 2.46 15.18 11.76
C GLU A 96 1.38 15.82 12.64
N MET A 97 0.68 16.83 12.11
CA MET A 97 -0.35 17.55 12.88
C MET A 97 -1.64 16.75 13.04
N TYR A 98 -2.02 15.95 12.06
CA TYR A 98 -3.13 15.00 12.18
C TYR A 98 -2.85 13.93 13.23
N SER A 99 -1.67 13.33 13.22
CA SER A 99 -1.25 12.34 14.22
C SER A 99 -1.22 12.93 15.63
N ALA A 100 -0.82 14.20 15.76
CA ALA A 100 -0.77 14.94 17.05
C ALA A 100 -2.11 15.58 17.46
N GLU A 101 -3.23 15.24 16.81
CA GLU A 101 -4.57 15.79 17.07
C GLU A 101 -4.69 17.31 16.92
N ARG A 102 -3.74 17.95 16.25
CA ARG A 102 -3.73 19.39 16.00
C ARG A 102 -4.39 19.78 14.67
N ILE A 103 -4.60 18.79 13.80
CA ILE A 103 -5.48 18.86 12.62
C ILE A 103 -6.52 17.75 12.74
N GLU A 104 -7.77 18.08 12.44
CA GLU A 104 -8.89 17.15 12.43
C GLU A 104 -9.59 17.22 11.07
N VAL A 105 -10.17 16.11 10.62
CA VAL A 105 -10.99 16.07 9.40
C VAL A 105 -12.41 15.70 9.80
N GLN A 106 -13.35 16.61 9.58
CA GLN A 106 -14.78 16.36 9.68
C GLN A 106 -15.29 15.89 8.32
N GLY A 107 -15.94 14.73 8.29
CA GLY A 107 -16.32 14.01 7.09
C GLY A 107 -15.45 12.77 6.85
N ASN A 108 -15.49 12.24 5.65
CA ASN A 108 -14.73 11.05 5.30
C ASN A 108 -13.24 11.40 5.02
N LEU A 109 -12.32 10.80 5.78
CA LEU A 109 -10.89 11.07 5.65
C LEU A 109 -10.36 10.64 4.27
N VAL A 110 -10.84 9.52 3.72
CA VAL A 110 -10.42 9.02 2.40
C VAL A 110 -10.85 9.99 1.31
N ASP A 111 -12.10 10.44 1.34
CA ASP A 111 -12.63 11.38 0.33
C ASP A 111 -11.93 12.73 0.40
N CYS A 112 -11.60 13.20 1.61
CA CYS A 112 -10.80 14.42 1.82
C CYS A 112 -9.41 14.29 1.15
N LEU A 113 -8.70 13.19 1.41
CA LEU A 113 -7.36 12.95 0.85
C LEU A 113 -7.42 12.70 -0.66
N GLU A 114 -8.41 11.96 -1.15
CA GLU A 114 -8.63 11.76 -2.59
C GLU A 114 -8.88 13.08 -3.33
N ALA A 115 -9.68 13.97 -2.73
CA ALA A 115 -9.93 15.30 -3.28
C ALA A 115 -8.63 16.13 -3.39
N ILE A 116 -7.74 16.03 -2.40
CA ILE A 116 -6.43 16.68 -2.44
C ILE A 116 -5.58 16.08 -3.57
N TYR A 117 -5.43 14.74 -3.64
CA TYR A 117 -4.65 14.09 -4.70
C TYR A 117 -5.15 14.43 -6.11
N ARG A 118 -6.48 14.48 -6.32
CA ARG A 118 -7.08 14.81 -7.63
C ARG A 118 -6.90 16.27 -8.02
N ALA A 119 -6.80 17.17 -7.05
CA ALA A 119 -6.63 18.59 -7.28
C ALA A 119 -5.16 18.96 -7.57
N LEU A 120 -4.20 18.18 -7.09
CA LEU A 120 -2.78 18.46 -7.31
C LEU A 120 -2.44 18.52 -8.81
N PRO A 121 -1.71 19.56 -9.27
CA PRO A 121 -1.27 19.67 -10.65
C PRO A 121 -0.39 18.46 -11.04
N ARG A 122 -0.76 17.74 -12.09
CA ARG A 122 -0.03 16.53 -12.55
C ARG A 122 1.42 16.77 -12.98
N THR A 123 1.78 18.02 -13.30
CA THR A 123 3.13 18.41 -13.72
C THR A 123 4.08 18.69 -12.56
N ASP A 124 3.59 18.75 -11.32
CA ASP A 124 4.34 19.26 -10.17
C ASP A 124 4.47 18.32 -8.98
N HIS A 125 4.18 17.02 -9.15
CA HIS A 125 4.45 16.03 -8.12
C HIS A 125 5.97 15.96 -7.78
N GLY A 126 6.44 16.88 -6.98
CA GLY A 126 7.83 17.00 -6.55
C GLY A 126 8.45 18.39 -6.70
N GLN A 127 7.75 19.39 -7.22
CA GLN A 127 8.28 20.77 -7.31
C GLN A 127 7.78 21.69 -6.18
N ILE A 128 6.63 21.44 -5.57
CA ILE A 128 6.12 22.28 -4.47
C ILE A 128 7.10 22.26 -3.29
N GLY A 129 7.74 21.12 -3.00
CA GLY A 129 8.81 21.02 -2.01
C GLY A 129 10.17 21.54 -2.48
N LYS A 130 10.44 21.53 -3.79
CA LYS A 130 11.75 21.97 -4.35
C LYS A 130 11.93 23.48 -4.40
N MET A 131 10.85 24.26 -4.44
CA MET A 131 10.95 25.72 -4.56
C MET A 131 11.38 26.41 -3.26
N LEU A 132 11.29 25.74 -2.10
CA LEU A 132 11.65 26.36 -0.82
C LEU A 132 12.82 25.70 -0.06
N LEU A 133 13.20 24.46 -0.32
CA LEU A 133 14.20 23.73 0.48
C LEU A 133 15.02 22.67 -0.30
N ALA A 134 15.54 22.94 -1.48
CA ALA A 134 16.56 22.08 -2.07
C ALA A 134 17.95 22.54 -1.58
N PRO A 135 18.67 21.78 -0.68
CA PRO A 135 19.79 21.01 -1.19
C PRO A 135 20.14 19.68 -0.48
N PHE A 136 19.25 18.99 0.20
CA PHE A 136 19.64 17.80 1.01
C PHE A 136 18.95 16.47 0.63
N SER A 137 18.30 16.34 -0.49
CA SER A 137 17.74 15.05 -0.95
C SER A 137 18.73 14.25 -1.79
N GLY A 138 19.87 13.94 -1.24
CA GLY A 138 20.73 12.86 -1.75
C GLY A 138 20.06 11.52 -1.47
N SER A 139 19.56 10.82 -2.49
CA SER A 139 19.14 9.42 -2.38
C SER A 139 20.30 8.61 -1.77
N LEU A 140 20.18 8.28 -0.50
CA LEU A 140 21.19 7.49 0.19
C LEU A 140 21.06 6.04 -0.31
N ARG A 141 22.14 5.50 -0.91
CA ARG A 141 22.20 4.12 -1.43
C ARG A 141 21.61 3.11 -0.44
N ASN A 142 20.76 2.22 -0.95
CA ASN A 142 20.13 1.16 -0.15
C ASN A 142 21.08 -0.02 0.08
N THR A 143 22.07 0.16 0.96
CA THR A 143 23.00 -0.89 1.36
C THR A 143 22.29 -1.97 2.20
N GLN A 144 22.85 -3.19 2.25
CA GLN A 144 22.28 -4.29 3.06
C GLN A 144 22.04 -3.92 4.53
N PRO A 145 22.95 -3.23 5.26
CA PRO A 145 22.69 -2.81 6.65
C PRO A 145 21.56 -1.79 6.76
N ARG A 146 21.40 -0.91 5.75
CA ARG A 146 20.31 0.08 5.72
C ARG A 146 18.97 -0.58 5.42
N ALA A 147 18.91 -1.48 4.45
CA ALA A 147 17.73 -2.26 4.13
C ALA A 147 17.21 -3.01 5.38
N ARG A 148 18.11 -3.68 6.13
CA ARG A 148 17.74 -4.34 7.39
C ARG A 148 17.12 -3.37 8.40
N ARG A 149 17.75 -2.22 8.67
CA ARG A 149 17.21 -1.22 9.62
C ARG A 149 15.84 -0.69 9.22
N ASN A 150 15.64 -0.40 7.93
CA ASN A 150 14.38 0.13 7.43
C ASN A 150 13.23 -0.88 7.56
N ILE A 151 13.50 -2.15 7.25
CA ILE A 151 12.52 -3.24 7.37
C ILE A 151 12.19 -3.51 8.84
N HIS A 152 13.20 -3.56 9.73
CA HIS A 152 12.96 -3.74 11.17
C HIS A 152 12.06 -2.64 11.73
N HIS A 153 12.25 -1.40 11.35
CA HIS A 153 11.42 -0.29 11.84
C HIS A 153 9.93 -0.46 11.54
N HIS A 154 9.59 -0.99 10.36
CA HIS A 154 8.20 -1.15 9.95
C HIS A 154 7.57 -2.48 10.40
N TYR A 155 8.31 -3.60 10.30
CA TYR A 155 7.73 -4.94 10.54
C TYR A 155 7.90 -5.45 11.98
N ASP A 156 8.73 -4.82 12.80
CA ASP A 156 8.91 -5.16 14.22
C ASP A 156 7.80 -4.57 15.15
N ILE A 157 6.74 -4.00 14.57
CA ILE A 157 5.54 -3.56 15.30
C ILE A 157 4.84 -4.75 16.01
N GLY A 158 5.05 -5.97 15.51
CA GLY A 158 4.56 -7.20 16.09
C GLY A 158 3.43 -7.87 15.32
N ASN A 159 3.47 -9.20 15.25
CA ASN A 159 2.51 -10.00 14.48
C ASN A 159 1.06 -9.81 14.97
N ASP A 160 0.85 -9.59 16.29
CA ASP A 160 -0.49 -9.47 16.85
C ASP A 160 -1.21 -8.20 16.39
N PHE A 161 -0.47 -7.13 16.11
CA PHE A 161 -1.01 -5.95 15.50
C PHE A 161 -1.49 -6.20 14.05
N TYR A 162 -0.65 -6.85 13.24
CA TYR A 162 -0.99 -7.14 11.84
C TYR A 162 -2.19 -8.10 11.71
N LYS A 163 -2.35 -9.06 12.62
CA LYS A 163 -3.51 -9.97 12.69
C LYS A 163 -4.85 -9.26 12.89
N LEU A 164 -4.85 -8.04 13.42
CA LEU A 164 -6.09 -7.28 13.65
C LEU A 164 -6.77 -6.85 12.36
N TRP A 165 -6.02 -6.65 11.28
CA TRP A 165 -6.54 -6.03 10.08
C TRP A 165 -6.11 -6.71 8.75
N LEU A 166 -5.08 -7.57 8.74
CA LEU A 166 -4.80 -8.44 7.60
C LEU A 166 -5.77 -9.62 7.51
N ASP A 167 -5.67 -10.37 6.42
CA ASP A 167 -6.32 -11.68 6.27
C ASP A 167 -5.64 -12.76 7.13
N ARG A 168 -6.27 -13.94 7.21
CA ARG A 168 -5.75 -15.07 8.01
C ARG A 168 -4.38 -15.56 7.59
N GLU A 169 -4.04 -15.41 6.31
CA GLU A 169 -2.74 -15.81 5.75
C GLU A 169 -1.65 -14.76 5.96
N MET A 170 -1.99 -13.62 6.60
CA MET A 170 -1.06 -12.52 6.87
C MET A 170 -0.43 -11.95 5.59
N VAL A 171 -1.24 -11.75 4.55
CA VAL A 171 -0.76 -11.23 3.26
C VAL A 171 -0.81 -9.71 3.26
N TYR A 172 0.35 -9.07 3.37
CA TYR A 172 0.45 -7.59 3.40
C TYR A 172 0.81 -7.02 2.03
N THR A 173 0.08 -7.45 1.01
CA THR A 173 0.18 -6.98 -0.38
C THR A 173 -1.20 -7.00 -1.03
N CYS A 174 -1.33 -6.38 -2.20
CA CYS A 174 -2.57 -6.30 -2.94
C CYS A 174 -3.22 -7.67 -3.16
N ALA A 175 -4.51 -7.78 -2.89
CA ALA A 175 -5.36 -8.91 -3.22
C ALA A 175 -5.86 -8.85 -4.70
N TYR A 176 -6.41 -9.93 -5.23
CA TYR A 176 -7.02 -9.98 -6.55
C TYR A 176 -8.51 -10.30 -6.44
N PHE A 177 -9.36 -9.35 -6.75
CA PHE A 177 -10.82 -9.49 -6.66
C PHE A 177 -11.38 -9.90 -8.02
N ALA A 178 -11.68 -11.16 -8.19
CA ALA A 178 -12.31 -11.65 -9.44
C ALA A 178 -13.77 -11.21 -9.58
N SER A 179 -14.41 -10.81 -8.48
CA SER A 179 -15.76 -10.23 -8.47
C SER A 179 -15.87 -9.12 -7.43
N PRO A 180 -16.83 -8.17 -7.60
CA PRO A 180 -17.07 -7.09 -6.64
C PRO A 180 -17.52 -7.55 -5.25
N THR A 181 -18.06 -8.75 -5.12
CA THR A 181 -18.59 -9.31 -3.85
C THR A 181 -17.61 -10.18 -3.10
N MET A 182 -16.41 -10.40 -3.68
CA MET A 182 -15.37 -11.25 -3.07
C MET A 182 -14.86 -10.65 -1.75
N GLY A 183 -14.74 -11.47 -0.71
CA GLY A 183 -14.13 -11.11 0.57
C GLY A 183 -12.61 -11.06 0.49
N LEU A 184 -11.97 -10.46 1.53
CA LEU A 184 -10.51 -10.28 1.54
C LEU A 184 -9.76 -11.62 1.52
N GLU A 185 -10.19 -12.61 2.30
CA GLU A 185 -9.55 -13.93 2.36
C GLU A 185 -9.57 -14.64 1.00
N GLU A 186 -10.72 -14.62 0.34
CA GLU A 186 -10.88 -15.21 -0.99
C GLU A 186 -10.05 -14.45 -2.04
N ALA A 187 -10.04 -13.13 -1.97
CA ALA A 187 -9.29 -12.29 -2.89
C ALA A 187 -7.76 -12.45 -2.70
N GLN A 188 -7.29 -12.65 -1.47
CA GLN A 188 -5.87 -12.95 -1.22
C GLN A 188 -5.51 -14.35 -1.74
N ALA A 189 -6.33 -15.37 -1.50
CA ALA A 189 -6.14 -16.70 -2.08
C ALA A 189 -6.13 -16.66 -3.61
N ALA A 190 -7.07 -15.93 -4.21
CA ALA A 190 -7.12 -15.71 -5.65
C ALA A 190 -5.87 -15.01 -6.20
N LYS A 191 -5.29 -14.05 -5.46
CA LYS A 191 -4.03 -13.40 -5.84
C LYS A 191 -2.86 -14.39 -5.81
N LEU A 192 -2.77 -15.24 -4.78
CA LEU A 192 -1.71 -16.24 -4.69
C LEU A 192 -1.81 -17.23 -5.87
N ASP A 193 -3.01 -17.69 -6.19
CA ASP A 193 -3.28 -18.55 -7.33
C ASP A 193 -2.96 -17.86 -8.67
N TYR A 194 -3.36 -16.60 -8.82
CA TYR A 194 -3.12 -15.83 -10.04
C TYR A 194 -1.62 -15.61 -10.32
N VAL A 195 -0.81 -15.39 -9.28
CA VAL A 195 0.65 -15.34 -9.39
C VAL A 195 1.20 -16.68 -9.85
N CYS A 196 0.74 -17.79 -9.28
CA CYS A 196 1.16 -19.15 -9.68
C CYS A 196 0.77 -19.46 -11.12
N ARG A 197 -0.43 -19.09 -11.57
CA ARG A 197 -0.88 -19.24 -12.97
C ARG A 197 -0.03 -18.39 -13.92
N LYS A 198 0.29 -17.14 -13.59
CA LYS A 198 1.18 -16.29 -14.40
C LYS A 198 2.57 -16.89 -14.53
N LEU A 199 3.07 -17.49 -13.46
CA LEU A 199 4.31 -18.26 -13.48
C LEU A 199 4.14 -19.62 -14.17
N ARG A 200 2.94 -20.09 -14.45
CA ARG A 200 2.65 -21.40 -15.04
C ARG A 200 3.38 -22.52 -14.27
N LEU A 201 3.27 -22.47 -12.94
CA LEU A 201 3.96 -23.42 -12.08
C LEU A 201 3.47 -24.85 -12.30
N ALA A 202 4.41 -25.78 -12.39
CA ALA A 202 4.17 -27.21 -12.48
C ALA A 202 4.73 -27.95 -11.26
N PRO A 203 4.17 -29.11 -10.91
CA PRO A 203 4.68 -29.91 -9.80
C PRO A 203 6.16 -30.26 -9.99
N GLY A 204 6.93 -30.14 -8.90
CA GLY A 204 8.36 -30.45 -8.87
C GLY A 204 9.28 -29.30 -9.29
N GLU A 205 8.75 -28.19 -9.79
CA GLU A 205 9.57 -27.03 -10.13
C GLU A 205 10.16 -26.35 -8.89
N ALA A 206 11.37 -25.82 -9.05
CA ALA A 206 12.08 -25.04 -8.04
C ALA A 206 11.80 -23.54 -8.23
N VAL A 207 11.39 -22.85 -7.17
CA VAL A 207 11.06 -21.44 -7.18
C VAL A 207 11.96 -20.66 -6.23
N LEU A 208 12.48 -19.52 -6.70
CA LEU A 208 13.12 -18.51 -5.87
C LEU A 208 12.11 -17.41 -5.58
N GLU A 209 11.74 -17.23 -4.31
CA GLU A 209 10.93 -16.11 -3.84
C GLU A 209 11.80 -15.11 -3.07
N THR A 210 11.70 -13.83 -3.41
CA THR A 210 12.40 -12.75 -2.70
C THR A 210 11.40 -11.78 -2.07
N GLY A 211 11.53 -11.55 -0.75
CA GLY A 211 10.58 -10.77 0.03
C GLY A 211 9.34 -11.57 0.42
N CYS A 212 9.50 -12.75 1.01
CA CYS A 212 8.40 -13.68 1.26
C CYS A 212 7.42 -13.28 2.38
N GLY A 213 7.66 -12.18 3.09
CA GLY A 213 6.80 -11.77 4.20
C GLY A 213 6.62 -12.90 5.24
N TRP A 214 5.40 -13.15 5.65
CA TRP A 214 5.02 -14.25 6.56
C TRP A 214 4.87 -15.62 5.87
N GLY A 215 5.33 -15.73 4.60
CA GLY A 215 5.46 -16.99 3.89
C GLY A 215 4.23 -17.49 3.13
N ALA A 216 3.16 -16.69 3.03
CA ALA A 216 1.90 -17.14 2.45
C ALA A 216 2.04 -17.65 1.00
N LEU A 217 2.77 -16.95 0.12
CA LEU A 217 2.94 -17.36 -1.27
C LEU A 217 3.81 -18.62 -1.39
N ALA A 218 4.92 -18.71 -0.65
CA ALA A 218 5.79 -19.91 -0.65
C ALA A 218 5.01 -21.16 -0.23
N LEU A 219 4.23 -21.05 0.86
CA LEU A 219 3.39 -22.15 1.34
C LEU A 219 2.29 -22.52 0.33
N TYR A 220 1.68 -21.54 -0.30
CA TYR A 220 0.66 -21.74 -1.32
C TYR A 220 1.23 -22.48 -2.55
N MET A 221 2.39 -22.04 -3.07
CA MET A 221 3.09 -22.71 -4.18
C MET A 221 3.43 -24.15 -3.86
N ALA A 222 3.94 -24.44 -2.67
CA ALA A 222 4.28 -25.78 -2.24
C ALA A 222 3.06 -26.68 -2.08
N LYS A 223 1.98 -26.16 -1.48
CA LYS A 223 0.76 -26.90 -1.17
C LYS A 223 -0.10 -27.19 -2.38
N HIS A 224 -0.33 -26.19 -3.22
CA HIS A 224 -1.31 -26.27 -4.32
C HIS A 224 -0.68 -26.59 -5.67
N TYR A 225 0.60 -26.24 -5.85
CA TYR A 225 1.31 -26.45 -7.12
C TYR A 225 2.43 -27.50 -7.01
N GLY A 226 2.69 -28.02 -5.81
CA GLY A 226 3.73 -29.04 -5.61
C GLY A 226 5.16 -28.55 -5.87
N ALA A 227 5.37 -27.23 -5.85
CA ALA A 227 6.68 -26.62 -6.05
C ALA A 227 7.60 -26.82 -4.83
N THR A 228 8.92 -26.73 -5.06
CA THR A 228 9.92 -26.54 -4.00
C THR A 228 10.32 -25.07 -3.98
N VAL A 229 10.31 -24.43 -2.82
CA VAL A 229 10.51 -22.99 -2.72
C VAL A 229 11.67 -22.64 -1.81
N LYS A 230 12.58 -21.79 -2.31
CA LYS A 230 13.58 -21.09 -1.52
C LYS A 230 13.14 -19.64 -1.36
N ALA A 231 12.78 -19.24 -0.14
CA ALA A 231 12.15 -17.97 0.15
C ALA A 231 13.03 -17.11 1.05
N TYR A 232 13.43 -15.94 0.55
CA TYR A 232 14.32 -15.01 1.25
C TYR A 232 13.55 -13.85 1.86
N ASN A 233 13.92 -13.49 3.09
CA ASN A 233 13.47 -12.27 3.76
C ASN A 233 14.50 -11.84 4.80
N ILE A 234 14.59 -10.53 5.06
CA ILE A 234 15.50 -9.95 6.06
C ILE A 234 14.82 -9.67 7.41
N SER A 235 13.50 -9.81 7.52
CA SER A 235 12.76 -9.69 8.77
C SER A 235 12.80 -11.01 9.54
N ARG A 236 13.46 -11.02 10.71
CA ARG A 236 13.55 -12.17 11.60
C ARG A 236 12.20 -12.63 12.10
N GLU A 237 11.33 -11.69 12.48
CA GLU A 237 9.97 -11.95 12.97
C GLU A 237 9.12 -12.69 11.94
N GLN A 238 9.13 -12.19 10.70
CA GLN A 238 8.39 -12.79 9.61
C GLN A 238 8.92 -14.19 9.27
N ILE A 239 10.25 -14.37 9.22
CA ILE A 239 10.88 -15.69 8.95
C ILE A 239 10.58 -16.70 10.05
N ALA A 240 10.63 -16.28 11.32
CA ALA A 240 10.29 -17.17 12.44
C ALA A 240 8.83 -17.66 12.33
N TYR A 241 7.90 -16.74 12.05
CA TYR A 241 6.51 -17.06 11.83
C TYR A 241 6.28 -17.99 10.64
N ALA A 242 6.91 -17.71 9.50
CA ALA A 242 6.82 -18.52 8.28
C ALA A 242 7.36 -19.94 8.47
N ARG A 243 8.48 -20.10 9.17
CA ARG A 243 9.06 -21.41 9.52
C ARG A 243 8.14 -22.25 10.40
N GLU A 244 7.52 -21.62 11.40
CA GLU A 244 6.57 -22.31 12.26
C GLU A 244 5.32 -22.75 11.50
N ARG A 245 4.80 -21.91 10.59
CA ARG A 245 3.72 -22.31 9.70
C ARG A 245 4.09 -23.50 8.81
N ALA A 246 5.27 -23.44 8.15
CA ALA A 246 5.74 -24.57 7.32
C ALA A 246 5.81 -25.88 8.10
N ARG A 247 6.28 -25.83 9.35
CA ARG A 247 6.35 -26.99 10.24
C ARG A 247 4.95 -27.51 10.57
N THR A 248 4.03 -26.64 10.96
CA THR A 248 2.66 -26.99 11.36
C THR A 248 1.85 -27.54 10.18
N GLU A 249 2.05 -27.00 8.97
CA GLU A 249 1.38 -27.44 7.74
C GLU A 249 2.06 -28.65 7.08
N GLY A 250 3.17 -29.18 7.65
CA GLY A 250 3.89 -30.33 7.10
C GLY A 250 4.65 -30.03 5.79
N LEU A 251 4.95 -28.74 5.53
CA LEU A 251 5.59 -28.27 4.29
C LEU A 251 7.09 -28.01 4.43
N GLY A 252 7.71 -28.32 5.59
CA GLY A 252 9.13 -28.05 5.86
C GLY A 252 10.10 -28.75 4.91
N GLY A 253 9.69 -29.85 4.27
CA GLY A 253 10.49 -30.52 3.24
C GLY A 253 10.41 -29.89 1.84
N ARG A 254 9.47 -28.96 1.62
CA ARG A 254 9.25 -28.30 0.32
C ARG A 254 9.58 -26.83 0.34
N VAL A 255 9.52 -26.16 1.49
CA VAL A 255 9.77 -24.72 1.62
C VAL A 255 10.93 -24.48 2.57
N GLN A 256 11.95 -23.78 2.07
CA GLN A 256 13.09 -23.31 2.86
C GLN A 256 13.00 -21.79 3.04
N PHE A 257 12.69 -21.32 4.25
CA PHE A 257 12.71 -19.90 4.60
C PHE A 257 14.10 -19.48 5.08
N ILE A 258 14.70 -18.49 4.41
CA ILE A 258 16.07 -18.02 4.64
C ILE A 258 16.05 -16.58 5.13
N GLU A 259 16.57 -16.37 6.36
CA GLU A 259 16.79 -15.05 6.92
C GLU A 259 18.08 -14.46 6.33
N ASP A 260 18.00 -13.92 5.13
CA ASP A 260 19.13 -13.26 4.47
C ASP A 260 18.64 -12.26 3.41
N ASP A 261 19.60 -11.44 2.94
CA ASP A 261 19.37 -10.51 1.84
C ASP A 261 19.28 -11.28 0.51
N TYR A 262 18.29 -10.90 -0.33
CA TYR A 262 18.08 -11.53 -1.64
C TYR A 262 19.32 -11.48 -2.54
N ARG A 263 20.21 -10.50 -2.35
CA ARG A 263 21.47 -10.36 -3.11
C ARG A 263 22.41 -11.54 -2.90
N ASN A 264 22.24 -12.28 -1.81
CA ASN A 264 23.01 -13.49 -1.48
C ASN A 264 22.35 -14.79 -2.01
N ALA A 265 21.22 -14.69 -2.72
CA ALA A 265 20.54 -15.86 -3.24
C ALA A 265 21.42 -16.62 -4.24
N THR A 266 21.42 -17.95 -4.11
CA THR A 266 22.18 -18.89 -4.95
C THR A 266 21.36 -20.13 -5.28
N GLY A 267 21.67 -20.77 -6.40
CA GLY A 267 20.98 -21.95 -6.91
C GLY A 267 20.41 -21.70 -8.29
N GLU A 268 19.78 -22.73 -8.86
CA GLU A 268 19.13 -22.68 -10.18
C GLU A 268 17.64 -22.97 -10.02
N PHE A 269 16.79 -22.09 -10.55
CA PHE A 269 15.35 -22.13 -10.34
C PHE A 269 14.60 -22.10 -11.68
N ASP A 270 13.47 -22.79 -11.72
CA ASP A 270 12.55 -22.79 -12.85
C ASP A 270 11.71 -21.49 -12.89
N ALA A 271 11.46 -20.89 -11.72
CA ALA A 271 10.75 -19.64 -11.61
C ALA A 271 11.35 -18.70 -10.56
N PHE A 272 11.22 -17.40 -10.81
CA PHE A 272 11.52 -16.32 -9.88
C PHE A 272 10.23 -15.56 -9.55
N VAL A 273 10.04 -15.20 -8.30
CA VAL A 273 8.91 -14.37 -7.88
C VAL A 273 9.30 -13.37 -6.80
N SER A 274 8.75 -12.17 -6.92
CA SER A 274 8.87 -11.11 -5.91
C SER A 274 7.56 -10.33 -5.83
N VAL A 275 6.98 -10.25 -4.64
CA VAL A 275 5.69 -9.59 -4.40
C VAL A 275 5.83 -8.59 -3.26
N GLY A 276 5.75 -7.29 -3.56
CA GLY A 276 5.81 -6.21 -2.57
C GLY A 276 7.20 -6.00 -1.95
N MET A 277 8.27 -6.32 -2.67
CA MET A 277 9.64 -6.07 -2.23
C MET A 277 10.31 -4.94 -3.01
N LEU A 278 10.01 -4.80 -4.30
CA LEU A 278 10.75 -3.91 -5.20
C LEU A 278 10.71 -2.45 -4.74
N GLU A 279 9.63 -2.05 -4.09
CA GLU A 279 9.43 -0.73 -3.49
C GLU A 279 10.50 -0.39 -2.45
N HIS A 280 11.09 -1.41 -1.82
CA HIS A 280 12.10 -1.29 -0.78
C HIS A 280 13.53 -1.54 -1.29
N VAL A 281 13.68 -1.89 -2.56
CA VAL A 281 15.00 -2.19 -3.17
C VAL A 281 15.78 -0.90 -3.46
N GLY A 282 15.09 0.12 -3.97
CA GLY A 282 15.71 1.36 -4.47
C GLY A 282 16.21 1.23 -5.91
N THR A 283 16.01 2.27 -6.71
CA THR A 283 16.33 2.25 -8.15
C THR A 283 17.83 2.05 -8.45
N ASP A 284 18.70 2.47 -7.56
CA ASP A 284 20.15 2.25 -7.62
C ASP A 284 20.58 0.79 -7.46
N GLN A 285 19.66 -0.10 -7.04
CA GLN A 285 19.89 -1.54 -6.85
C GLN A 285 19.18 -2.41 -7.90
N TYR A 286 18.48 -1.84 -8.87
CA TYR A 286 17.71 -2.63 -9.85
C TYR A 286 18.60 -3.50 -10.74
N GLN A 287 19.78 -3.01 -11.13
CA GLN A 287 20.76 -3.85 -11.84
C GLN A 287 21.30 -4.99 -10.96
N ALA A 288 21.50 -4.76 -9.65
CA ALA A 288 21.88 -5.82 -8.74
C ALA A 288 20.79 -6.89 -8.61
N LEU A 289 19.50 -6.49 -8.59
CA LEU A 289 18.38 -7.43 -8.61
C LEU A 289 18.33 -8.22 -9.93
N GLY A 290 18.48 -7.53 -11.07
CA GLY A 290 18.57 -8.18 -12.39
C GLY A 290 19.69 -9.21 -12.46
N ALA A 291 20.89 -8.90 -11.93
CA ALA A 291 22.01 -9.84 -11.85
C ALA A 291 21.72 -11.06 -10.96
N VAL A 292 20.96 -10.89 -9.87
CA VAL A 292 20.50 -12.03 -9.05
C VAL A 292 19.56 -12.91 -9.84
N ILE A 293 18.59 -12.32 -10.52
CA ILE A 293 17.63 -13.07 -11.34
C ILE A 293 18.39 -13.83 -12.45
N ASP A 294 19.29 -13.17 -13.13
CA ASP A 294 20.06 -13.74 -14.24
C ASP A 294 20.87 -14.98 -13.82
N ARG A 295 21.62 -14.89 -12.72
CA ARG A 295 22.45 -16.02 -12.26
C ARG A 295 21.63 -17.16 -11.64
N CYS A 296 20.40 -16.89 -11.17
CA CYS A 296 19.59 -17.90 -10.47
C CYS A 296 18.50 -18.50 -11.36
N LEU A 297 18.11 -17.85 -12.46
CA LEU A 297 17.04 -18.34 -13.31
C LEU A 297 17.59 -19.20 -14.44
N LYS A 298 17.11 -20.44 -14.55
CA LYS A 298 17.44 -21.36 -15.64
C LYS A 298 17.13 -20.76 -17.02
N ASP A 299 17.70 -21.30 -18.09
CA ASP A 299 17.47 -20.82 -19.46
C ASP A 299 16.00 -20.86 -19.87
N ALA A 300 15.27 -21.91 -19.51
CA ALA A 300 13.84 -22.04 -19.74
C ALA A 300 12.98 -21.38 -18.63
N GLY A 301 13.60 -20.70 -17.68
CA GLY A 301 12.94 -20.11 -16.54
C GLY A 301 12.13 -18.86 -16.89
N ARG A 302 11.26 -18.48 -15.97
CA ARG A 302 10.40 -17.30 -16.07
C ARG A 302 10.25 -16.64 -14.71
N GLY A 303 9.88 -15.36 -14.72
CA GLY A 303 9.72 -14.62 -13.47
C GLY A 303 8.50 -13.73 -13.45
N LEU A 304 8.14 -13.29 -12.24
CA LEU A 304 7.11 -12.30 -11.98
C LEU A 304 7.57 -11.34 -10.89
N ILE A 305 7.41 -10.05 -11.15
CA ILE A 305 7.56 -9.00 -10.15
C ILE A 305 6.22 -8.29 -9.99
N HIS A 306 5.72 -8.24 -8.76
CA HIS A 306 4.52 -7.51 -8.36
C HIS A 306 4.95 -6.39 -7.44
N SER A 307 4.72 -5.14 -7.83
CA SER A 307 5.19 -3.97 -7.10
C SER A 307 4.23 -2.80 -7.20
N ILE A 308 4.08 -2.09 -6.09
CA ILE A 308 3.55 -0.72 -6.14
C ILE A 308 4.48 0.09 -7.05
N GLY A 309 3.88 0.98 -7.83
CA GLY A 309 4.62 1.86 -8.71
C GLY A 309 3.94 3.21 -8.89
N ARG A 310 4.48 3.99 -9.80
CA ARG A 310 3.98 5.30 -10.19
C ARG A 310 3.91 5.42 -11.71
N ASP A 311 3.13 6.35 -12.21
CA ASP A 311 3.04 6.65 -13.65
C ASP A 311 4.28 7.39 -14.17
N HIS A 312 5.04 8.07 -13.30
CA HIS A 312 6.30 8.74 -13.59
C HIS A 312 7.26 8.67 -12.38
N PRO A 313 8.58 8.84 -12.60
CA PRO A 313 9.55 8.86 -11.51
C PRO A 313 9.27 10.01 -10.53
N SER A 314 9.05 9.67 -9.27
CA SER A 314 8.84 10.65 -8.19
C SER A 314 9.28 10.11 -6.85
N ASN A 315 9.56 11.00 -5.90
CA ASN A 315 9.94 10.63 -4.55
C ASN A 315 8.72 10.17 -3.73
N MET A 316 8.98 9.42 -2.67
CA MET A 316 7.95 9.10 -1.69
C MET A 316 7.55 10.35 -0.91
N THR A 317 6.28 10.43 -0.51
CA THR A 317 5.78 11.48 0.39
C THR A 317 6.62 11.52 1.67
N PRO A 318 7.19 12.67 2.07
CA PRO A 318 8.12 12.75 3.20
C PRO A 318 7.57 12.19 4.51
N TRP A 319 6.25 12.33 4.74
CA TRP A 319 5.62 11.80 5.93
C TRP A 319 5.60 10.26 5.93
N ILE A 320 5.26 9.62 4.81
CA ILE A 320 5.28 8.16 4.66
C ILE A 320 6.71 7.63 4.79
N GLU A 321 7.68 8.28 4.12
CA GLU A 321 9.09 7.89 4.20
C GLU A 321 9.62 7.95 5.64
N ARG A 322 9.23 8.98 6.40
CA ARG A 322 9.72 9.18 7.77
C ARG A 322 9.06 8.26 8.79
N ASN A 323 7.74 8.04 8.68
CA ASN A 323 6.93 7.45 9.75
C ASN A 323 6.46 6.02 9.46
N ILE A 324 6.38 5.60 8.19
CA ILE A 324 5.80 4.31 7.80
C ILE A 324 6.83 3.43 7.08
N PHE A 325 7.35 3.87 5.93
CA PHE A 325 8.25 3.08 5.08
C PHE A 325 9.56 3.81 4.81
N PRO A 326 10.52 3.81 5.74
CA PRO A 326 11.81 4.46 5.52
C PRO A 326 12.52 3.90 4.30
N GLY A 327 12.91 4.78 3.37
CA GLY A 327 13.64 4.43 2.16
C GLY A 327 12.80 3.73 1.08
N ALA A 328 11.48 3.70 1.18
CA ALA A 328 10.63 3.18 0.11
C ALA A 328 10.68 4.08 -1.13
N CYS A 329 10.76 3.44 -2.29
CA CYS A 329 10.85 4.11 -3.60
C CYS A 329 10.03 3.32 -4.64
N PRO A 330 8.70 3.51 -4.72
CA PRO A 330 7.88 2.89 -5.75
C PRO A 330 8.34 3.32 -7.14
N PRO A 331 8.71 2.37 -8.04
CA PRO A 331 9.24 2.71 -9.35
C PRO A 331 8.16 3.14 -10.34
N SER A 332 8.57 3.88 -11.37
CA SER A 332 7.82 3.91 -12.63
C SER A 332 8.15 2.69 -13.50
N LEU A 333 7.31 2.41 -14.49
CA LEU A 333 7.58 1.31 -15.45
C LEU A 333 8.91 1.50 -16.17
N SER A 334 9.25 2.71 -16.55
CA SER A 334 10.53 3.01 -17.20
C SER A 334 11.75 2.72 -16.31
N GLN A 335 11.60 2.87 -15.00
CA GLN A 335 12.67 2.49 -14.06
C GLN A 335 12.77 0.98 -13.89
N MET A 336 11.66 0.24 -13.95
CA MET A 336 11.66 -1.22 -13.86
C MET A 336 12.38 -1.91 -15.02
N THR A 337 12.48 -1.27 -16.21
CA THR A 337 13.21 -1.86 -17.36
C THR A 337 14.68 -2.12 -17.05
N GLN A 338 15.28 -1.38 -16.12
CA GLN A 338 16.66 -1.59 -15.67
C GLN A 338 16.91 -2.95 -15.01
N ILE A 339 15.85 -3.66 -14.60
CA ILE A 339 15.94 -5.03 -14.07
C ILE A 339 16.04 -6.04 -15.21
N PHE A 340 15.41 -5.75 -16.36
CA PHE A 340 15.19 -6.70 -17.44
C PHE A 340 16.16 -6.54 -18.62
N GLU A 341 16.21 -5.35 -19.18
CA GLU A 341 16.94 -5.08 -20.44
C GLU A 341 18.44 -5.41 -20.36
N PRO A 342 19.19 -5.02 -19.32
CA PRO A 342 20.63 -5.30 -19.26
C PRO A 342 20.98 -6.80 -19.19
N PHE A 343 20.01 -7.63 -18.84
CA PHE A 343 20.20 -9.09 -18.64
C PHE A 343 19.49 -9.93 -19.71
N GLY A 344 19.01 -9.32 -20.78
CA GLY A 344 18.36 -10.02 -21.88
C GLY A 344 17.04 -10.68 -21.50
N PHE A 345 16.28 -10.10 -20.57
CA PHE A 345 14.92 -10.52 -20.28
C PHE A 345 13.91 -9.75 -21.12
N SER A 346 12.95 -10.48 -21.68
CA SER A 346 11.77 -9.91 -22.33
C SER A 346 10.63 -9.83 -21.35
N VAL A 347 9.99 -8.66 -21.28
CA VAL A 347 8.69 -8.52 -20.59
C VAL A 347 7.61 -9.16 -21.46
N LEU A 348 6.92 -10.16 -20.93
CA LEU A 348 5.92 -10.95 -21.64
C LEU A 348 4.49 -10.46 -21.40
N ASP A 349 4.24 -9.97 -20.18
CA ASP A 349 2.95 -9.45 -19.76
C ASP A 349 3.14 -8.38 -18.70
N LEU A 350 2.30 -7.35 -18.79
CA LEU A 350 2.22 -6.30 -17.78
C LEU A 350 0.75 -6.01 -17.50
N GLU A 351 0.38 -6.14 -16.23
CA GLU A 351 -0.96 -5.84 -15.77
C GLU A 351 -0.92 -4.78 -14.67
N ASN A 352 -1.87 -3.84 -14.73
CA ASN A 352 -2.03 -2.82 -13.69
C ASN A 352 -3.23 -3.17 -12.82
N LEU A 353 -2.97 -3.48 -11.56
CA LEU A 353 -3.96 -3.90 -10.56
C LEU A 353 -4.30 -2.79 -9.54
N ARG A 354 -4.14 -1.54 -9.90
CA ARG A 354 -4.33 -0.37 -9.02
C ARG A 354 -5.64 -0.41 -8.24
N LEU A 355 -6.76 -0.70 -8.92
CA LEU A 355 -8.08 -0.71 -8.27
C LEU A 355 -8.28 -1.92 -7.35
N HIS A 356 -7.58 -3.03 -7.59
CA HIS A 356 -7.54 -4.15 -6.64
C HIS A 356 -6.85 -3.74 -5.33
N TYR A 357 -5.81 -2.89 -5.42
CA TYR A 357 -5.17 -2.41 -4.20
C TYR A 357 -6.04 -1.39 -3.46
N ALA A 358 -6.73 -0.51 -4.17
CA ALA A 358 -7.73 0.35 -3.54
C ALA A 358 -8.76 -0.49 -2.76
N ARG A 359 -9.30 -1.55 -3.38
CA ARG A 359 -10.25 -2.46 -2.71
C ARG A 359 -9.63 -3.21 -1.53
N THR A 360 -8.39 -3.65 -1.63
CA THR A 360 -7.65 -4.28 -0.53
C THR A 360 -7.52 -3.32 0.66
N LEU A 361 -7.18 -2.07 0.41
CA LEU A 361 -7.04 -1.02 1.43
C LEU A 361 -8.39 -0.63 2.06
N GLU A 362 -9.50 -0.71 1.32
CA GLU A 362 -10.85 -0.56 1.89
C GLU A 362 -11.10 -1.62 2.97
N HIS A 363 -10.81 -2.88 2.68
CA HIS A 363 -10.94 -3.97 3.64
C HIS A 363 -9.99 -3.80 4.84
N TRP A 364 -8.74 -3.43 4.59
CA TRP A 364 -7.77 -3.22 5.68
C TRP A 364 -8.18 -2.05 6.57
N LEU A 365 -8.60 -0.92 6.01
CA LEU A 365 -9.06 0.24 6.76
C LEU A 365 -10.31 -0.10 7.59
N ALA A 366 -11.30 -0.78 7.00
CA ALA A 366 -12.50 -1.19 7.72
C ALA A 366 -12.16 -2.10 8.90
N ARG A 367 -11.33 -3.13 8.71
CA ARG A 367 -10.89 -4.02 9.79
C ARG A 367 -10.06 -3.31 10.85
N TYR A 368 -9.24 -2.34 10.45
CA TYR A 368 -8.49 -1.50 11.38
C TYR A 368 -9.44 -0.68 12.26
N GLU A 369 -10.45 -0.04 11.67
CA GLU A 369 -11.48 0.72 12.41
C GLU A 369 -12.28 -0.18 13.35
N ASP A 370 -12.68 -1.37 12.91
CA ASP A 370 -13.38 -2.35 13.75
C ASP A 370 -12.56 -2.80 14.95
N ASN A 371 -11.22 -2.71 14.88
CA ASN A 371 -10.30 -3.10 15.97
C ASN A 371 -9.61 -1.90 16.64
N ILE A 372 -10.09 -0.66 16.42
CA ILE A 372 -9.41 0.57 16.85
C ILE A 372 -9.16 0.62 18.36
N GLU A 373 -10.10 0.12 19.18
CA GLU A 373 -9.94 0.06 20.63
C GLU A 373 -8.82 -0.89 21.07
N ARG A 374 -8.66 -2.02 20.38
CA ARG A 374 -7.57 -2.97 20.64
C ARG A 374 -6.22 -2.37 20.24
N VAL A 375 -6.17 -1.64 19.13
CA VAL A 375 -4.98 -0.92 18.70
C VAL A 375 -4.60 0.16 19.73
N ALA A 376 -5.58 0.90 20.27
CA ALA A 376 -5.36 1.91 21.29
C ALA A 376 -4.89 1.34 22.65
N GLN A 377 -5.12 0.05 22.91
CA GLN A 377 -4.55 -0.65 24.07
C GLN A 377 -3.08 -1.04 23.84
N MET A 378 -2.64 -1.15 22.59
CA MET A 378 -1.28 -1.57 22.23
C MET A 378 -0.36 -0.39 22.02
N PHE A 379 -0.88 0.77 21.56
CA PHE A 379 -0.11 1.92 21.11
C PHE A 379 -0.69 3.24 21.60
N ASP A 380 0.12 4.29 21.52
CA ASP A 380 -0.31 5.64 21.86
C ASP A 380 -1.29 6.25 20.83
N PRO A 381 -2.03 7.31 21.18
CA PRO A 381 -3.00 7.94 20.30
C PRO A 381 -2.39 8.47 18.99
N ALA A 382 -1.13 8.90 19.01
CA ALA A 382 -0.45 9.42 17.81
C ALA A 382 -0.20 8.30 16.80
N PHE A 383 0.22 7.12 17.25
CA PHE A 383 0.36 5.93 16.42
C PHE A 383 -0.98 5.50 15.82
N VAL A 384 -2.03 5.43 16.63
CA VAL A 384 -3.38 5.04 16.18
C VAL A 384 -3.83 5.95 15.02
N ARG A 385 -3.68 7.25 15.17
CA ARG A 385 -4.04 8.21 14.12
C ARG A 385 -3.09 8.14 12.90
N ALA A 386 -1.80 7.97 13.13
CA ALA A 386 -0.82 7.83 12.05
C ALA A 386 -1.13 6.61 11.17
N TRP A 387 -1.45 5.47 11.77
CA TRP A 387 -1.77 4.26 11.00
C TRP A 387 -3.08 4.38 10.22
N ARG A 388 -4.11 4.97 10.84
CA ARG A 388 -5.36 5.34 10.16
C ARG A 388 -5.08 6.23 8.93
N LEU A 389 -4.27 7.29 9.11
CA LEU A 389 -3.91 8.21 8.04
C LEU A 389 -3.14 7.48 6.92
N TYR A 390 -2.23 6.58 7.28
CA TYR A 390 -1.50 5.77 6.31
C TYR A 390 -2.44 4.92 5.44
N LEU A 391 -3.35 4.17 6.05
CA LEU A 391 -4.30 3.33 5.31
C LEU A 391 -5.25 4.16 4.45
N ALA A 392 -5.83 5.23 5.01
CA ALA A 392 -6.73 6.12 4.29
C ALA A 392 -6.01 6.88 3.15
N GLY A 393 -4.80 7.38 3.39
CA GLY A 393 -3.99 8.07 2.40
C GLY A 393 -3.54 7.16 1.26
N SER A 394 -3.16 5.92 1.57
CA SER A 394 -2.84 4.92 0.55
C SER A 394 -4.06 4.57 -0.30
N LEU A 395 -5.23 4.37 0.32
CA LEU A 395 -6.48 4.13 -0.41
C LEU A 395 -6.80 5.29 -1.36
N ALA A 396 -6.72 6.53 -0.87
CA ALA A 396 -6.96 7.72 -1.67
C ALA A 396 -5.95 7.84 -2.84
N ALA A 397 -4.67 7.54 -2.62
CA ALA A 397 -3.62 7.57 -3.65
C ALA A 397 -3.86 6.54 -4.77
N PHE A 398 -4.33 5.32 -4.42
CA PHE A 398 -4.70 4.33 -5.43
C PHE A 398 -6.00 4.69 -6.15
N ARG A 399 -7.01 5.27 -5.49
CA ARG A 399 -8.25 5.73 -6.12
C ARG A 399 -8.01 6.91 -7.07
N SER A 400 -7.18 7.86 -6.69
CA SER A 400 -6.86 9.03 -7.53
C SER A 400 -5.96 8.70 -8.73
N GLY A 401 -5.18 7.60 -8.65
CA GLY A 401 -4.21 7.20 -9.65
C GLY A 401 -2.80 7.74 -9.41
N ASP A 402 -2.54 8.40 -8.28
CA ASP A 402 -1.18 8.80 -7.87
C ASP A 402 -0.26 7.58 -7.66
N MET A 403 -0.83 6.50 -7.12
CA MET A 403 -0.16 5.21 -7.00
C MET A 403 -0.70 4.21 -8.02
N GLN A 404 0.18 3.38 -8.53
CA GLN A 404 -0.08 2.27 -9.44
C GLN A 404 0.30 0.94 -8.80
N LEU A 405 -0.14 -0.17 -9.39
CA LEU A 405 0.33 -1.50 -9.01
C LEU A 405 0.58 -2.32 -10.26
N PHE A 406 1.80 -2.78 -10.42
CA PHE A 406 2.19 -3.53 -11.60
C PHE A 406 2.49 -5.00 -11.26
N GLN A 407 1.99 -5.91 -12.10
CA GLN A 407 2.50 -7.26 -12.21
C GLN A 407 3.20 -7.41 -13.55
N VAL A 408 4.50 -7.68 -13.52
CA VAL A 408 5.34 -7.82 -14.70
C VAL A 408 5.82 -9.26 -14.79
N SER A 409 5.38 -9.98 -15.82
CA SER A 409 5.88 -11.34 -16.15
C SER A 409 6.97 -11.23 -17.19
N PHE A 410 8.05 -11.99 -17.02
CA PHE A 410 9.20 -11.95 -17.91
C PHE A 410 9.86 -13.33 -18.06
N ALA A 411 10.65 -13.49 -19.12
CA ALA A 411 11.52 -14.63 -19.35
C ALA A 411 12.74 -14.20 -20.16
N ARG A 412 13.73 -15.09 -20.35
CA ARG A 412 14.85 -14.81 -21.25
C ARG A 412 14.35 -14.58 -22.67
N SER A 413 14.95 -13.64 -23.41
CA SER A 413 14.51 -13.23 -24.74
C SER A 413 14.48 -14.36 -25.78
N GLY A 414 15.36 -15.37 -25.64
CA GLY A 414 15.36 -16.58 -26.49
C GLY A 414 14.35 -17.66 -26.11
N GLN A 415 13.54 -17.47 -25.06
CA GLN A 415 12.57 -18.46 -24.58
C GLN A 415 11.32 -18.46 -25.47
N ASN A 416 11.08 -19.59 -26.17
CA ASN A 416 9.94 -19.76 -27.08
C ASN A 416 8.76 -20.57 -26.48
N ARG A 417 8.84 -21.00 -25.22
CA ARG A 417 7.74 -21.67 -24.52
C ARG A 417 6.78 -20.66 -23.89
N ILE A 418 6.35 -19.67 -24.69
CA ILE A 418 5.46 -18.60 -24.27
C ILE A 418 4.05 -18.94 -24.80
N PRO A 419 2.99 -18.85 -23.97
CA PRO A 419 1.63 -19.07 -24.43
C PRO A 419 1.21 -18.03 -25.51
N TRP A 420 0.51 -18.47 -26.54
CA TRP A 420 -0.01 -17.61 -27.60
C TRP A 420 -1.09 -16.64 -27.13
N THR A 421 -1.82 -17.03 -26.07
CA THR A 421 -2.92 -16.23 -25.49
C THR A 421 -2.83 -16.22 -23.98
N ARG A 422 -3.58 -15.31 -23.33
CA ARG A 422 -3.72 -15.25 -21.87
C ARG A 422 -4.81 -16.18 -21.32
N GLN A 423 -5.39 -17.05 -22.13
CA GLN A 423 -6.52 -17.92 -21.71
C GLN A 423 -6.18 -18.76 -20.48
N TYR A 424 -4.92 -19.22 -20.34
CA TYR A 424 -4.44 -20.00 -19.19
C TYR A 424 -4.56 -19.27 -17.84
N LEU A 425 -4.72 -17.95 -17.84
CA LEU A 425 -4.93 -17.17 -16.61
C LEU A 425 -6.37 -17.30 -16.09
N TYR A 426 -7.33 -17.59 -16.96
CA TYR A 426 -8.76 -17.53 -16.66
C TYR A 426 -9.46 -18.88 -16.76
N SER A 427 -8.83 -19.87 -17.39
CA SER A 427 -9.34 -21.24 -17.41
C SER A 427 -8.99 -21.96 -16.09
N SER A 428 -10.00 -22.51 -15.43
CA SER A 428 -9.88 -23.39 -14.25
C SER A 428 -9.28 -24.73 -14.63
#